data_3cf7f6608f2cf9bae259c7a0dec1f578
#
_entry.id   3cf7f6608f2cf9bae259c7a0dec1f578
#
_cell.length_a   1.000
_cell.length_b   1.000
_cell.length_c   1.000
_cell.angle_alpha   90.00
_cell.angle_beta   90.00
_cell.angle_gamma   90.00
#
_symmetry.space_group_name_H-M   'P 1'
#
loop_
_entity.id
_entity.type
_entity.pdbx_description
1 polymer ?
#
loop_
_entity_poly.entity_id
_entity_poly.type
_entity_poly.pdbx_seq_one_letter_code
_entity_poly.pdbx_strand_id
1 'polypeptide(L)'
;MNRYCIIGAGPAGLASIKAMLDAGHEIDCFEKSDVIGGHWNHDYDALHLITSRQVTGFPEFPMPEHWPLFPHRDHMLEYFHLYAEAFDLRRHITFNTAVEHVEPLPTDGPVGSAGWSVRTSDGVQREYDGVLVANGHLRDQKIPEVPGIFTGKQVHSGSYRNIDDIDGCRVLVIGSGNSGCDLAVDAAQARLDTHIVMRRGHHFQPKTFFGKPRSELAWMQEFSFEEQDLLA
;
A
#
# COMPACT_ATOMS: atom_id res chain seq x y z
N MET A 1 -6.77 8.72 29.67
CA MET A 1 -7.32 8.46 28.35
C MET A 1 -6.65 9.48 27.46
N ASN A 2 -5.84 9.05 26.51
CA ASN A 2 -5.10 9.95 25.63
C ASN A 2 -5.83 10.11 24.31
N ARG A 3 -5.62 11.23 23.63
CA ARG A 3 -6.22 11.52 22.33
C ARG A 3 -5.15 11.53 21.23
N TYR A 4 -5.39 10.76 20.15
CA TYR A 4 -4.42 10.62 19.08
C TYR A 4 -4.99 11.07 17.74
N CYS A 5 -4.13 11.65 16.91
CA CYS A 5 -4.42 11.93 15.50
C CYS A 5 -3.87 10.80 14.62
N ILE A 6 -4.66 10.32 13.67
CA ILE A 6 -4.25 9.37 12.64
C ILE A 6 -4.34 10.04 11.27
N ILE A 7 -3.26 10.02 10.51
CA ILE A 7 -3.18 10.67 9.19
C ILE A 7 -3.30 9.63 8.09
N GLY A 8 -4.47 9.58 7.43
CA GLY A 8 -4.79 8.69 6.32
C GLY A 8 -5.61 7.47 6.75
N ALA A 9 -6.60 7.12 5.92
CA ALA A 9 -7.52 5.99 6.10
C ALA A 9 -7.25 4.84 5.12
N GLY A 10 -5.99 4.63 4.76
CA GLY A 10 -5.50 3.43 4.11
C GLY A 10 -5.42 2.24 5.07
N PRO A 11 -4.87 1.07 4.64
CA PRO A 11 -4.77 -0.12 5.48
C PRO A 11 -4.13 0.13 6.84
N ALA A 12 -3.01 0.86 6.87
CA ALA A 12 -2.32 1.20 8.11
C ALA A 12 -3.17 2.10 9.02
N GLY A 13 -3.90 3.06 8.44
CA GLY A 13 -4.81 3.93 9.20
C GLY A 13 -5.96 3.16 9.83
N LEU A 14 -6.62 2.30 9.06
CA LEU A 14 -7.72 1.45 9.56
C LEU A 14 -7.25 0.54 10.71
N ALA A 15 -6.10 -0.13 10.55
CA ALA A 15 -5.51 -0.93 11.62
C ALA A 15 -5.17 -0.08 12.86
N SER A 16 -4.64 1.12 12.65
CA SER A 16 -4.32 2.04 13.75
C SER A 16 -5.55 2.50 14.50
N ILE A 17 -6.64 2.86 13.80
CA ILE A 17 -7.92 3.22 14.43
C ILE A 17 -8.37 2.10 15.37
N LYS A 18 -8.47 0.86 14.84
CA LYS A 18 -8.90 -0.30 15.61
C LYS A 18 -8.02 -0.54 16.84
N ALA A 19 -6.70 -0.58 16.66
CA ALA A 19 -5.76 -0.85 17.73
C ALA A 19 -5.82 0.21 18.85
N MET A 20 -5.94 1.49 18.49
CA MET A 20 -6.02 2.57 19.47
C MET A 20 -7.35 2.58 20.23
N LEU A 21 -8.46 2.25 19.56
CA LEU A 21 -9.76 2.08 20.21
C LEU A 21 -9.75 0.90 21.19
N ASP A 22 -9.16 -0.24 20.80
CA ASP A 22 -9.02 -1.42 21.69
C ASP A 22 -8.16 -1.10 22.93
N ALA A 23 -7.17 -0.23 22.76
CA ALA A 23 -6.34 0.27 23.88
C ALA A 23 -7.03 1.32 24.76
N GLY A 24 -8.29 1.69 24.46
CA GLY A 24 -9.09 2.63 25.23
C GLY A 24 -8.72 4.10 25.02
N HIS A 25 -8.18 4.43 23.87
CA HIS A 25 -7.83 5.82 23.52
C HIS A 25 -8.91 6.49 22.67
N GLU A 26 -8.95 7.81 22.71
CA GLU A 26 -9.71 8.64 21.79
C GLU A 26 -8.88 8.90 20.51
N ILE A 27 -9.53 8.88 19.35
CA ILE A 27 -8.85 9.11 18.08
C ILE A 27 -9.67 10.03 17.16
N ASP A 28 -8.95 10.83 16.39
CA ASP A 28 -9.44 11.49 15.17
C ASP A 28 -8.59 11.01 13.99
N CYS A 29 -9.21 10.45 12.99
CA CYS A 29 -8.54 10.09 11.74
C CYS A 29 -8.94 11.08 10.64
N PHE A 30 -7.96 11.64 9.93
CA PHE A 30 -8.18 12.54 8.81
C PHE A 30 -7.76 11.88 7.50
N GLU A 31 -8.70 11.81 6.56
CA GLU A 31 -8.47 11.30 5.21
C GLU A 31 -8.74 12.42 4.20
N LYS A 32 -7.78 12.65 3.29
CA LYS A 32 -7.87 13.70 2.27
C LYS A 32 -8.89 13.43 1.18
N SER A 33 -9.16 12.14 0.90
CA SER A 33 -10.16 11.70 -0.07
C SER A 33 -11.53 11.48 0.58
N ASP A 34 -12.50 11.15 -0.23
CA ASP A 34 -13.86 10.81 0.19
C ASP A 34 -14.05 9.32 0.52
N VAL A 35 -12.97 8.51 0.35
CA VAL A 35 -13.01 7.05 0.48
C VAL A 35 -11.86 6.50 1.33
N ILE A 36 -12.08 5.34 1.93
CA ILE A 36 -11.03 4.54 2.59
C ILE A 36 -10.25 3.70 1.57
N GLY A 37 -9.13 3.10 2.01
CA GLY A 37 -8.36 2.15 1.20
C GLY A 37 -7.10 2.73 0.58
N GLY A 38 -6.94 4.07 0.58
CA GLY A 38 -5.71 4.72 0.10
C GLY A 38 -5.44 4.44 -1.38
N HIS A 39 -4.19 4.07 -1.73
CA HIS A 39 -3.77 3.83 -3.12
C HIS A 39 -4.52 2.69 -3.83
N TRP A 40 -5.08 1.73 -3.10
CA TRP A 40 -5.85 0.61 -3.65
C TRP A 40 -7.05 1.05 -4.50
N ASN A 41 -7.55 2.27 -4.30
CA ASN A 41 -8.59 2.86 -5.13
C ASN A 41 -8.12 3.24 -6.53
N HIS A 42 -6.80 3.41 -6.73
CA HIS A 42 -6.23 3.99 -7.95
C HIS A 42 -5.18 3.10 -8.63
N ASP A 43 -4.82 1.98 -8.03
CA ASP A 43 -3.85 1.05 -8.59
C ASP A 43 -4.38 0.36 -9.87
N TYR A 44 -3.48 -0.20 -10.67
CA TYR A 44 -3.79 -0.84 -11.94
C TYR A 44 -4.62 -2.12 -11.78
N ASP A 45 -5.41 -2.44 -12.80
CA ASP A 45 -6.41 -3.52 -12.76
C ASP A 45 -5.77 -4.91 -12.61
N ALA A 46 -4.59 -5.13 -13.20
CA ALA A 46 -3.87 -6.41 -13.11
C ALA A 46 -3.18 -6.65 -11.76
N LEU A 47 -3.25 -5.70 -10.80
CA LEU A 47 -2.59 -5.82 -9.52
C LEU A 47 -3.18 -6.98 -8.71
N HIS A 48 -2.30 -7.83 -8.22
CA HIS A 48 -2.63 -8.89 -7.29
C HIS A 48 -1.49 -9.09 -6.28
N LEU A 49 -1.82 -9.59 -5.11
CA LEU A 49 -0.84 -9.81 -4.06
C LEU A 49 0.20 -10.87 -4.46
N ILE A 50 1.40 -10.73 -3.95
CA ILE A 50 2.45 -11.76 -3.98
C ILE A 50 2.46 -12.61 -2.71
N THR A 51 1.72 -12.21 -1.69
CA THR A 51 1.48 -12.94 -0.45
C THR A 51 0.08 -13.54 -0.46
N SER A 52 -0.08 -14.68 0.21
CA SER A 52 -1.38 -15.35 0.27
C SER A 52 -2.38 -14.60 1.16
N ARG A 53 -3.68 -14.85 0.93
CA ARG A 53 -4.75 -14.30 1.76
C ARG A 53 -4.62 -14.69 3.24
N GLN A 54 -4.02 -15.85 3.53
CA GLN A 54 -3.85 -16.34 4.90
C GLN A 54 -2.89 -15.49 5.74
N VAL A 55 -1.86 -14.92 5.10
CA VAL A 55 -0.82 -14.15 5.80
C VAL A 55 -0.94 -12.64 5.60
N THR A 56 -1.86 -12.19 4.74
CA THR A 56 -2.01 -10.77 4.43
C THR A 56 -3.11 -10.10 5.26
N GLY A 57 -4.14 -10.84 5.63
CA GLY A 57 -5.25 -10.33 6.43
C GLY A 57 -4.82 -9.83 7.80
N PHE A 58 -5.64 -8.98 8.40
CA PHE A 58 -5.46 -8.61 9.80
C PHE A 58 -5.72 -9.85 10.69
N PRO A 59 -4.95 -10.06 11.76
CA PRO A 59 -5.04 -11.29 12.57
C PRO A 59 -6.45 -11.60 13.08
N GLU A 60 -7.19 -10.58 13.48
CA GLU A 60 -8.55 -10.70 14.02
C GLU A 60 -9.64 -10.73 12.94
N PHE A 61 -9.27 -10.51 11.66
CA PHE A 61 -10.22 -10.44 10.55
C PHE A 61 -9.68 -11.16 9.31
N PRO A 62 -9.77 -12.48 9.26
CA PRO A 62 -9.27 -13.28 8.13
C PRO A 62 -10.03 -12.97 6.84
N MET A 63 -9.34 -13.04 5.71
CA MET A 63 -9.98 -12.91 4.40
C MET A 63 -10.89 -14.12 4.10
N PRO A 64 -11.97 -13.93 3.34
CA PRO A 64 -12.89 -15.03 2.96
C PRO A 64 -12.17 -16.20 2.28
N GLU A 65 -12.47 -17.44 2.68
CA GLU A 65 -11.80 -18.63 2.14
C GLU A 65 -12.06 -18.87 0.66
N HIS A 66 -13.19 -18.39 0.15
CA HIS A 66 -13.57 -18.53 -1.26
C HIS A 66 -12.84 -17.54 -2.20
N TRP A 67 -12.10 -16.57 -1.64
CA TRP A 67 -11.28 -15.65 -2.44
C TRP A 67 -10.05 -16.35 -3.01
N PRO A 68 -9.48 -15.81 -4.11
CA PRO A 68 -8.24 -16.34 -4.67
C PRO A 68 -7.12 -16.45 -3.64
N LEU A 69 -6.24 -17.43 -3.82
CA LEU A 69 -5.07 -17.62 -2.95
C LEU A 69 -4.20 -16.34 -2.88
N PHE A 70 -4.08 -15.64 -4.00
CA PHE A 70 -3.43 -14.33 -4.12
C PHE A 70 -4.50 -13.31 -4.52
N PRO A 71 -5.08 -12.57 -3.56
CA PRO A 71 -6.15 -11.62 -3.82
C PRO A 71 -5.76 -10.52 -4.82
N HIS A 72 -6.69 -10.15 -5.67
CA HIS A 72 -6.58 -9.00 -6.55
C HIS A 72 -6.82 -7.69 -5.80
N ARG A 73 -6.46 -6.59 -6.43
CA ARG A 73 -6.71 -5.23 -5.94
C ARG A 73 -8.14 -5.04 -5.43
N ASP A 74 -9.13 -5.47 -6.21
CA ASP A 74 -10.55 -5.28 -5.85
C ASP A 74 -10.94 -6.06 -4.60
N HIS A 75 -10.43 -7.28 -4.41
CA HIS A 75 -10.61 -8.02 -3.17
C HIS A 75 -9.98 -7.30 -1.98
N MET A 76 -8.80 -6.70 -2.16
CA MET A 76 -8.16 -5.93 -1.09
C MET A 76 -8.97 -4.69 -0.72
N LEU A 77 -9.50 -3.98 -1.71
CA LEU A 77 -10.35 -2.83 -1.46
C LEU A 77 -11.64 -3.23 -0.75
N GLU A 78 -12.31 -4.28 -1.21
CA GLU A 78 -13.48 -4.87 -0.54
C GLU A 78 -13.15 -5.29 0.90
N TYR A 79 -11.99 -5.93 1.12
CA TYR A 79 -11.54 -6.33 2.45
C TYR A 79 -11.43 -5.15 3.42
N PHE A 80 -10.88 -4.01 2.98
CA PHE A 80 -10.77 -2.81 3.83
C PHE A 80 -12.16 -2.21 4.13
N HIS A 81 -13.09 -2.27 3.20
CA HIS A 81 -14.47 -1.86 3.44
C HIS A 81 -15.17 -2.77 4.46
N LEU A 82 -15.06 -4.08 4.30
CA LEU A 82 -15.61 -5.05 5.24
C LEU A 82 -15.01 -4.91 6.64
N TYR A 83 -13.70 -4.70 6.74
CA TYR A 83 -13.01 -4.44 8.00
C TYR A 83 -13.52 -3.16 8.68
N ALA A 84 -13.60 -2.08 7.93
CA ALA A 84 -14.07 -0.81 8.46
C ALA A 84 -15.55 -0.87 8.91
N GLU A 85 -16.39 -1.66 8.25
CA GLU A 85 -17.78 -1.89 8.62
C GLU A 85 -17.88 -2.78 9.86
N ALA A 86 -17.16 -3.91 9.89
CA ALA A 86 -17.20 -4.87 10.99
C ALA A 86 -16.84 -4.25 12.35
N PHE A 87 -15.94 -3.28 12.35
CA PHE A 87 -15.48 -2.59 13.56
C PHE A 87 -15.99 -1.14 13.69
N ASP A 88 -16.93 -0.74 12.84
CA ASP A 88 -17.53 0.61 12.85
C ASP A 88 -16.49 1.74 12.84
N LEU A 89 -15.42 1.58 12.02
CA LEU A 89 -14.29 2.50 12.02
C LEU A 89 -14.59 3.82 11.31
N ARG A 90 -15.56 3.83 10.37
CA ARG A 90 -15.83 5.00 9.52
C ARG A 90 -16.27 6.22 10.32
N ARG A 91 -16.95 6.05 11.45
CA ARG A 91 -17.39 7.15 12.33
C ARG A 91 -16.24 7.95 12.94
N HIS A 92 -15.02 7.38 12.95
CA HIS A 92 -13.82 8.02 13.48
C HIS A 92 -12.99 8.71 12.38
N ILE A 93 -13.45 8.69 11.13
CA ILE A 93 -12.75 9.25 9.98
C ILE A 93 -13.45 10.52 9.51
N THR A 94 -12.70 11.61 9.46
CA THR A 94 -13.12 12.84 8.80
C THR A 94 -12.56 12.84 7.39
N PHE A 95 -13.45 12.63 6.41
CA PHE A 95 -13.10 12.60 4.98
C PHE A 95 -12.93 14.01 4.40
N ASN A 96 -12.38 14.10 3.19
CA ASN A 96 -12.12 15.34 2.47
C ASN A 96 -11.33 16.37 3.30
N THR A 97 -10.50 15.87 4.23
CA THR A 97 -9.76 16.70 5.17
C THR A 97 -8.30 16.27 5.19
N ALA A 98 -7.43 17.05 4.57
CA ALA A 98 -6.00 16.79 4.58
C ALA A 98 -5.37 17.34 5.87
N VAL A 99 -4.40 16.61 6.43
CA VAL A 99 -3.47 17.19 7.41
C VAL A 99 -2.39 17.93 6.64
N GLU A 100 -2.26 19.24 6.89
CA GLU A 100 -1.31 20.10 6.20
C GLU A 100 -0.02 20.33 7.00
N HIS A 101 -0.15 20.36 8.33
CA HIS A 101 0.99 20.63 9.19
C HIS A 101 0.87 19.89 10.52
N VAL A 102 2.02 19.40 10.99
CA VAL A 102 2.17 18.75 12.31
C VAL A 102 3.44 19.30 12.94
N GLU A 103 3.33 19.78 14.18
CA GLU A 103 4.48 20.29 14.93
C GLU A 103 4.37 19.88 16.40
N PRO A 104 5.50 19.69 17.09
CA PRO A 104 5.47 19.44 18.52
C PRO A 104 5.00 20.68 19.27
N LEU A 105 4.23 20.48 20.32
CA LEU A 105 3.87 21.57 21.23
C LEU A 105 5.10 22.06 22.00
N PRO A 106 5.19 23.37 22.31
CA PRO A 106 6.24 23.92 23.13
C PRO A 106 6.28 23.22 24.50
N THR A 107 7.46 22.89 24.98
CA THR A 107 7.68 22.27 26.29
C THR A 107 8.95 22.79 26.92
N ASP A 108 8.96 22.95 28.24
CA ASP A 108 10.14 23.23 29.04
C ASP A 108 10.94 21.95 29.36
N GLY A 109 10.44 20.79 28.97
CA GLY A 109 11.01 19.45 29.18
C GLY A 109 11.61 18.82 27.93
N PRO A 110 11.94 17.52 27.98
CA PRO A 110 12.43 16.77 26.83
C PRO A 110 11.46 16.82 25.65
N VAL A 111 11.99 16.91 24.42
CA VAL A 111 11.20 16.94 23.19
C VAL A 111 10.20 15.77 23.15
N GLY A 112 8.92 16.08 22.84
CA GLY A 112 7.85 15.10 22.69
C GLY A 112 7.00 14.84 23.92
N SER A 113 7.25 15.52 25.05
CA SER A 113 6.47 15.34 26.28
C SER A 113 5.18 16.18 26.35
N ALA A 114 5.02 17.20 25.52
CA ALA A 114 3.89 18.13 25.58
C ALA A 114 2.76 17.81 24.56
N GLY A 115 2.98 16.88 23.64
CA GLY A 115 2.01 16.55 22.60
C GLY A 115 2.29 17.23 21.25
N TRP A 116 1.28 17.26 20.39
CA TRP A 116 1.39 17.66 19.00
C TRP A 116 0.25 18.60 18.60
N SER A 117 0.59 19.63 17.85
CA SER A 117 -0.35 20.50 17.17
C SER A 117 -0.53 20.02 15.72
N VAL A 118 -1.78 19.82 15.30
CA VAL A 118 -2.13 19.35 13.97
C VAL A 118 -3.07 20.36 13.33
N ARG A 119 -2.67 20.87 12.13
CA ARG A 119 -3.52 21.75 11.32
C ARG A 119 -4.04 20.98 10.10
N THR A 120 -5.34 21.07 9.88
CA THR A 120 -6.05 20.45 8.79
C THR A 120 -6.49 21.46 7.72
N SER A 121 -6.83 20.98 6.51
CA SER A 121 -7.17 21.81 5.33
C SER A 121 -8.42 22.65 5.47
N ASP A 122 -9.24 22.41 6.50
CA ASP A 122 -10.37 23.26 6.91
C ASP A 122 -9.92 24.47 7.74
N GLY A 123 -8.61 24.63 7.97
CA GLY A 123 -8.01 25.69 8.75
C GLY A 123 -8.07 25.50 10.27
N VAL A 124 -8.61 24.37 10.73
CA VAL A 124 -8.72 24.09 12.17
C VAL A 124 -7.42 23.50 12.70
N GLN A 125 -6.99 24.01 13.86
CA GLN A 125 -5.84 23.51 14.61
C GLN A 125 -6.34 22.76 15.86
N ARG A 126 -5.77 21.57 16.08
CA ARG A 126 -6.14 20.66 17.17
C ARG A 126 -4.87 20.15 17.86
N GLU A 127 -4.98 19.83 19.14
CA GLU A 127 -3.89 19.28 19.94
C GLU A 127 -4.15 17.81 20.26
N TYR A 128 -3.06 17.01 20.25
CA TYR A 128 -3.07 15.57 20.47
C TYR A 128 -1.89 15.13 21.33
N ASP A 129 -2.08 14.07 22.10
CA ASP A 129 -0.99 13.43 22.85
C ASP A 129 0.01 12.72 21.93
N GLY A 130 -0.44 12.31 20.73
CA GLY A 130 0.42 11.69 19.73
C GLY A 130 -0.20 11.70 18.33
N VAL A 131 0.66 11.47 17.33
CA VAL A 131 0.27 11.43 15.92
C VAL A 131 0.79 10.14 15.28
N LEU A 132 -0.11 9.39 14.63
CA LEU A 132 0.21 8.22 13.83
C LEU A 132 0.18 8.61 12.35
N VAL A 133 1.33 8.51 11.69
CA VAL A 133 1.46 8.86 10.28
C VAL A 133 1.22 7.62 9.43
N ALA A 134 0.03 7.52 8.82
CA ALA A 134 -0.42 6.42 7.97
C ALA A 134 -0.72 6.88 6.53
N ASN A 135 -0.03 7.92 6.07
CA ASN A 135 -0.28 8.63 4.81
C ASN A 135 0.16 7.87 3.55
N GLY A 136 0.74 6.67 3.67
CA GLY A 136 1.29 5.88 2.57
C GLY A 136 2.60 6.45 2.00
N HIS A 137 3.20 5.74 1.01
CA HIS A 137 4.52 6.09 0.46
C HIS A 137 4.59 6.01 -1.08
N LEU A 138 3.48 5.72 -1.78
CA LEU A 138 3.45 5.51 -3.23
C LEU A 138 2.90 6.73 -4.01
N ARG A 139 3.06 7.94 -3.48
CA ARG A 139 2.46 9.15 -4.08
C ARG A 139 3.31 9.81 -5.13
N ASP A 140 4.59 9.98 -4.83
CA ASP A 140 5.48 10.77 -5.65
C ASP A 140 6.13 9.88 -6.71
N GLN A 141 5.68 10.07 -7.95
CA GLN A 141 6.17 9.31 -9.09
C GLN A 141 7.59 9.75 -9.42
N LYS A 142 8.53 8.81 -9.43
CA LYS A 142 9.90 9.06 -9.85
C LYS A 142 10.13 8.49 -11.24
N ILE A 143 10.12 9.37 -12.25
CA ILE A 143 10.43 9.01 -13.62
C ILE A 143 11.95 9.18 -13.82
N PRO A 144 12.68 8.14 -14.28
CA PRO A 144 14.10 8.27 -14.55
C PRO A 144 14.35 9.18 -15.76
N GLU A 145 15.35 10.04 -15.65
CA GLU A 145 15.84 10.82 -16.79
C GLU A 145 16.68 9.91 -17.69
N VAL A 146 16.24 9.72 -18.92
CA VAL A 146 16.96 8.98 -19.96
C VAL A 146 17.39 9.95 -21.05
N PRO A 147 18.68 10.06 -21.36
CA PRO A 147 19.16 10.95 -22.42
C PRO A 147 18.57 10.62 -23.79
N GLY A 148 18.23 11.63 -24.57
CA GLY A 148 17.70 11.49 -25.92
C GLY A 148 16.26 11.97 -26.05
N ILE A 149 15.67 11.69 -27.22
CA ILE A 149 14.29 12.07 -27.54
C ILE A 149 13.49 10.78 -27.75
N PHE A 150 12.44 10.61 -26.96
CA PHE A 150 11.45 9.55 -27.15
C PHE A 150 10.12 10.18 -27.53
N THR A 151 9.60 9.78 -28.69
CA THR A 151 8.36 10.35 -29.24
C THR A 151 7.11 9.52 -28.92
N GLY A 152 7.29 8.38 -28.27
CA GLY A 152 6.19 7.54 -27.81
C GLY A 152 5.60 8.01 -26.47
N LYS A 153 4.49 7.39 -26.09
CA LYS A 153 3.85 7.64 -24.79
C LYS A 153 4.72 7.10 -23.65
N GLN A 154 4.89 7.90 -22.62
CA GLN A 154 5.54 7.51 -21.37
C GLN A 154 4.51 7.53 -20.25
N VAL A 155 4.42 6.43 -19.51
CA VAL A 155 3.47 6.29 -18.40
C VAL A 155 4.20 5.75 -17.18
N HIS A 156 4.02 6.37 -16.03
CA HIS A 156 4.49 5.81 -14.76
C HIS A 156 3.49 4.75 -14.26
N SER A 157 3.96 3.68 -13.60
CA SER A 157 3.08 2.63 -13.06
C SER A 157 1.96 3.14 -12.16
N GLY A 158 2.19 4.22 -11.42
CA GLY A 158 1.16 4.89 -10.60
C GLY A 158 0.12 5.69 -11.40
N SER A 159 0.30 5.83 -12.72
CA SER A 159 -0.67 6.46 -13.64
C SER A 159 -1.21 5.47 -14.68
N TYR A 160 -0.71 4.24 -14.69
CA TYR A 160 -1.20 3.15 -15.52
C TYR A 160 -2.42 2.52 -14.86
N ARG A 161 -3.49 2.30 -15.62
CA ARG A 161 -4.69 1.63 -15.15
C ARG A 161 -4.83 0.22 -15.73
N ASN A 162 -4.75 0.12 -17.02
CA ASN A 162 -4.84 -1.14 -17.76
C ASN A 162 -4.27 -0.98 -19.17
N ILE A 163 -4.41 -2.03 -19.98
CA ILE A 163 -3.82 -2.10 -21.33
C ILE A 163 -4.30 -0.99 -22.28
N ASP A 164 -5.47 -0.41 -22.04
CA ASP A 164 -6.01 0.68 -22.85
C ASP A 164 -5.22 1.98 -22.70
N ASP A 165 -4.39 2.07 -21.67
CA ASP A 165 -3.46 3.19 -21.48
C ASP A 165 -2.23 3.11 -22.39
N ILE A 166 -2.03 2.00 -23.12
CA ILE A 166 -0.87 1.80 -23.99
C ILE A 166 -1.23 2.11 -25.44
N ASP A 167 -0.50 3.08 -26.00
CA ASP A 167 -0.60 3.40 -27.42
C ASP A 167 0.48 2.63 -28.20
N GLY A 168 0.06 1.87 -29.23
CA GLY A 168 0.98 1.12 -30.10
C GLY A 168 1.15 -0.34 -29.70
N CYS A 169 2.13 -1.02 -30.33
CA CYS A 169 2.31 -2.47 -30.20
C CYS A 169 3.63 -2.88 -29.54
N ARG A 170 4.49 -1.95 -29.19
CA ARG A 170 5.78 -2.21 -28.52
C ARG A 170 5.85 -1.51 -27.19
N VAL A 171 6.19 -2.26 -26.15
CA VAL A 171 6.26 -1.77 -24.76
C VAL A 171 7.63 -2.05 -24.18
N LEU A 172 8.26 -1.02 -23.65
CA LEU A 172 9.45 -1.14 -22.81
C LEU A 172 9.11 -0.80 -21.36
N VAL A 173 9.18 -1.78 -20.49
CA VAL A 173 9.01 -1.59 -19.05
C VAL A 173 10.37 -1.33 -18.42
N ILE A 174 10.53 -0.17 -17.75
CA ILE A 174 11.76 0.23 -17.08
C ILE A 174 11.63 -0.06 -15.58
N GLY A 175 12.31 -1.10 -15.12
CA GLY A 175 12.28 -1.56 -13.74
C GLY A 175 11.60 -2.92 -13.59
N SER A 176 12.07 -3.72 -12.63
CA SER A 176 11.62 -5.09 -12.36
C SER A 176 11.17 -5.27 -10.90
N GLY A 177 10.63 -4.22 -10.30
CA GLY A 177 9.85 -4.34 -9.06
C GLY A 177 8.50 -5.02 -9.32
N ASN A 178 7.69 -5.21 -8.28
CA ASN A 178 6.39 -5.88 -8.42
C ASN A 178 5.54 -5.26 -9.54
N SER A 179 5.37 -3.93 -9.52
CA SER A 179 4.61 -3.24 -10.58
C SER A 179 5.21 -3.44 -11.97
N GLY A 180 6.53 -3.36 -12.11
CA GLY A 180 7.17 -3.55 -13.42
C GLY A 180 6.94 -4.96 -13.98
N CYS A 181 7.00 -5.99 -13.13
CA CYS A 181 6.70 -7.36 -13.50
C CYS A 181 5.24 -7.54 -13.90
N ASP A 182 4.31 -7.01 -13.10
CA ASP A 182 2.88 -7.10 -13.38
C ASP A 182 2.52 -6.41 -14.70
N LEU A 183 3.01 -5.19 -14.94
CA LEU A 183 2.76 -4.44 -16.16
C LEU A 183 3.38 -5.13 -17.40
N ALA A 184 4.57 -5.73 -17.25
CA ALA A 184 5.19 -6.48 -18.34
C ALA A 184 4.35 -7.73 -18.69
N VAL A 185 3.81 -8.42 -17.70
CA VAL A 185 2.92 -9.58 -17.91
C VAL A 185 1.61 -9.15 -18.53
N ASP A 186 0.98 -8.07 -18.05
CA ASP A 186 -0.27 -7.54 -18.58
C ASP A 186 -0.13 -7.17 -20.07
N ALA A 187 0.93 -6.43 -20.43
CA ALA A 187 1.23 -6.09 -21.82
C ALA A 187 1.51 -7.34 -22.69
N ALA A 188 2.25 -8.31 -22.18
CA ALA A 188 2.55 -9.55 -22.92
C ALA A 188 1.29 -10.42 -23.12
N GLN A 189 0.40 -10.49 -22.15
CA GLN A 189 -0.88 -11.19 -22.26
C GLN A 189 -1.80 -10.54 -23.28
N ALA A 190 -1.73 -9.22 -23.45
CA ALA A 190 -2.39 -8.48 -24.52
C ALA A 190 -1.69 -8.63 -25.88
N ARG A 191 -0.67 -9.50 -25.97
CA ARG A 191 0.11 -9.80 -27.20
C ARG A 191 0.88 -8.61 -27.77
N LEU A 192 1.30 -7.68 -26.91
CA LEU A 192 2.23 -6.62 -27.29
C LEU A 192 3.67 -7.15 -27.31
N ASP A 193 4.50 -6.57 -28.16
CA ASP A 193 5.95 -6.82 -28.17
C ASP A 193 6.57 -6.15 -26.94
N THR A 194 6.72 -6.95 -25.86
CA THR A 194 7.02 -6.46 -24.53
C THR A 194 8.44 -6.79 -24.11
N HIS A 195 9.17 -5.78 -23.72
CA HIS A 195 10.51 -5.90 -23.16
C HIS A 195 10.56 -5.29 -21.76
N ILE A 196 11.36 -5.89 -20.87
CA ILE A 196 11.66 -5.35 -19.54
C ILE A 196 13.15 -5.08 -19.42
N VAL A 197 13.52 -3.92 -18.90
CA VAL A 197 14.90 -3.55 -18.62
C VAL A 197 15.09 -3.28 -17.14
N MET A 198 16.22 -3.75 -16.60
CA MET A 198 16.56 -3.59 -15.19
C MET A 198 18.04 -3.24 -15.02
N ARG A 199 18.38 -2.48 -13.97
CA ARG A 199 19.77 -2.07 -13.70
C ARG A 199 20.68 -3.21 -13.24
N ARG A 200 20.10 -4.20 -12.57
CA ARG A 200 20.79 -5.40 -12.03
C ARG A 200 19.92 -6.61 -12.30
N GLY A 201 20.54 -7.77 -12.48
CA GLY A 201 19.81 -9.01 -12.51
C GLY A 201 19.03 -9.25 -11.22
N HIS A 202 17.90 -9.88 -11.34
CA HIS A 202 17.05 -10.33 -10.23
C HIS A 202 16.76 -11.81 -10.41
N HIS A 203 16.73 -12.52 -9.30
CA HIS A 203 16.24 -13.89 -9.28
C HIS A 203 14.71 -13.84 -9.16
N PHE A 204 14.02 -14.15 -10.25
CA PHE A 204 12.58 -14.29 -10.26
C PHE A 204 12.20 -15.64 -9.66
N GLN A 205 11.41 -15.61 -8.62
CA GLN A 205 10.98 -16.83 -7.94
C GLN A 205 9.49 -17.05 -8.13
N PRO A 206 9.04 -18.32 -8.24
CA PRO A 206 7.61 -18.62 -8.32
C PRO A 206 6.88 -18.20 -7.03
N LYS A 207 5.60 -17.86 -7.15
CA LYS A 207 4.76 -17.51 -6.00
C LYS A 207 4.49 -18.69 -5.07
N THR A 208 4.60 -19.92 -5.61
CA THR A 208 4.33 -21.15 -4.88
C THR A 208 5.49 -22.12 -5.02
N PHE A 209 5.83 -22.79 -3.93
CA PHE A 209 6.75 -23.91 -3.89
C PHE A 209 6.02 -25.13 -3.34
N PHE A 210 6.18 -26.28 -3.99
CA PHE A 210 5.51 -27.52 -3.60
C PHE A 210 3.99 -27.36 -3.36
N GLY A 211 3.35 -26.50 -4.17
CA GLY A 211 1.91 -26.23 -4.07
C GLY A 211 1.50 -25.29 -2.92
N LYS A 212 2.46 -24.75 -2.17
CA LYS A 212 2.20 -23.79 -1.09
C LYS A 212 2.70 -22.39 -1.45
N PRO A 213 2.00 -21.32 -1.05
CA PRO A 213 2.51 -19.96 -1.18
C PRO A 213 3.86 -19.80 -0.48
N ARG A 214 4.80 -19.15 -1.15
CA ARG A 214 6.11 -18.88 -0.55
C ARG A 214 6.00 -18.11 0.77
N SER A 215 5.04 -17.20 0.87
CA SER A 215 4.77 -16.43 2.09
C SER A 215 4.35 -17.28 3.30
N GLU A 216 3.97 -18.54 3.08
CA GLU A 216 3.58 -19.48 4.13
C GLU A 216 4.70 -20.47 4.50
N LEU A 217 5.85 -20.37 3.85
CA LEU A 217 6.99 -21.25 4.09
C LEU A 217 7.91 -20.68 5.18
N ALA A 218 7.37 -20.38 6.36
CA ALA A 218 8.14 -19.84 7.48
C ALA A 218 9.32 -20.74 7.88
N TRP A 219 9.17 -22.06 7.72
CA TRP A 219 10.22 -23.05 7.99
C TRP A 219 11.46 -22.88 7.10
N MET A 220 11.36 -22.26 5.93
CA MET A 220 12.52 -21.95 5.10
C MET A 220 13.46 -20.93 5.78
N GLN A 221 12.96 -20.14 6.72
CA GLN A 221 13.79 -19.19 7.48
C GLN A 221 14.72 -19.87 8.49
N GLU A 222 14.47 -21.15 8.80
CA GLU A 222 15.33 -21.98 9.66
C GLU A 222 16.56 -22.50 8.94
N PHE A 223 16.59 -22.44 7.59
CA PHE A 223 17.70 -22.84 6.76
C PHE A 223 18.68 -21.69 6.51
N SER A 224 19.97 -22.02 6.33
CA SER A 224 20.97 -21.08 5.83
C SER A 224 20.60 -20.58 4.42
N PHE A 225 21.15 -19.44 3.99
CA PHE A 225 20.91 -18.93 2.64
C PHE A 225 21.34 -19.93 1.55
N GLU A 226 22.44 -20.67 1.78
CA GLU A 226 22.95 -21.69 0.85
C GLU A 226 21.96 -22.86 0.71
N GLU A 227 21.36 -23.31 1.83
CA GLU A 227 20.34 -24.34 1.81
C GLU A 227 19.01 -23.84 1.15
N GLN A 228 18.63 -22.58 1.39
CA GLN A 228 17.47 -21.98 0.72
C GLN A 228 17.66 -21.89 -0.79
N ASP A 229 18.87 -21.55 -1.26
CA ASP A 229 19.21 -21.49 -2.69
C ASP A 229 19.18 -22.87 -3.37
N LEU A 230 19.46 -23.95 -2.63
CA LEU A 230 19.35 -25.32 -3.13
C LEU A 230 17.92 -25.81 -3.27
N LEU A 231 16.97 -25.19 -2.55
CA LEU A 231 15.54 -25.53 -2.55
C LEU A 231 14.72 -24.67 -3.51
N ALA A 232 15.30 -23.60 -4.05
CA ALA A 232 14.65 -22.64 -4.95
C ALA A 232 14.91 -22.98 -6.42
#